data_126ff4d82a01a89e048e89c0e3cd3f46
#
_entry.id   126ff4d82a01a89e048e89c0e3cd3f46
#
_cell.length_a   1.000
_cell.length_b   1.000
_cell.length_c   1.000
_cell.angle_alpha   90.00
_cell.angle_beta   90.00
_cell.angle_gamma   90.00
#
_symmetry.space_group_name_H-M   'P 1'
#
loop_
_entity.id
_entity.type
_entity.pdbx_description
1 polymer ?
#
loop_
_entity_poly.entity_id
_entity_poly.type
_entity_poly.pdbx_seq_one_letter_code
_entity_poly.pdbx_strand_id
1 'polypeptide(L)'
;VMVFGCQSQIWAMNFALMFALALGIDYALFIVNRFRGALFGSHLTTEEAVGVTMDTAGKAVLFSGATVLISLSAVMLVPSPAFRSMALGIMLSVVFILAATLTLLPAVLGKLGPSIDRGALPWAHAGEHRSPLFARWAELLWRHPVTFGATALALLLALSLPIIGMRTGMPSIKVIPASSGARVGYDQVTAAFGVGAPGTLQIVGPASELSATERLLHNNPGIAAISSVTHDTAGSHVLVEAVPESGPSDSATGSTIEALRTALPPGMLVGGAAAENHDLERALSTSTPI
;
A
#
# COMPACT_ATOMS: atom_id res chain seq x y z
N VAL A 1 11.80 -1.00 -18.67
CA VAL A 1 12.77 0.10 -18.53
C VAL A 1 13.50 -0.11 -17.23
N MET A 2 14.75 -0.62 -17.31
CA MET A 2 15.63 -0.76 -16.15
C MET A 2 16.14 0.63 -15.76
N VAL A 3 15.45 1.33 -14.89
CA VAL A 3 16.00 2.46 -14.16
C VAL A 3 16.17 1.97 -12.74
N PHE A 4 17.40 1.81 -12.28
CA PHE A 4 17.81 1.37 -10.94
C PHE A 4 17.65 -0.12 -10.58
N GLY A 5 17.74 -1.05 -11.53
CA GLY A 5 17.77 -2.50 -11.17
C GLY A 5 16.50 -3.03 -10.51
N CYS A 6 15.41 -2.28 -10.48
CA CYS A 6 14.12 -2.70 -10.01
C CYS A 6 13.28 -3.21 -11.17
N GLN A 7 12.87 -4.46 -11.14
CA GLN A 7 11.68 -4.87 -11.87
C GLN A 7 10.54 -3.98 -11.37
N SER A 8 10.09 -3.07 -12.24
CA SER A 8 8.92 -2.22 -11.94
C SER A 8 7.73 -3.15 -11.77
N GLN A 9 7.33 -3.37 -10.54
CA GLN A 9 6.20 -4.24 -10.24
C GLN A 9 4.95 -3.60 -10.83
N ILE A 10 4.10 -4.37 -11.48
CA ILE A 10 2.81 -3.93 -12.03
C ILE A 10 2.01 -3.16 -10.97
N TRP A 11 2.12 -3.56 -9.71
CA TRP A 11 1.54 -2.89 -8.56
C TRP A 11 2.02 -1.44 -8.38
N ALA A 12 3.30 -1.15 -8.57
CA ALA A 12 3.84 0.21 -8.44
C ALA A 12 3.21 1.16 -9.46
N MET A 13 3.00 0.71 -10.69
CA MET A 13 2.36 1.51 -11.73
C MET A 13 0.88 1.76 -11.43
N ASN A 14 0.14 0.75 -10.97
CA ASN A 14 -1.27 0.90 -10.60
C ASN A 14 -1.46 1.88 -9.44
N PHE A 15 -0.64 1.78 -8.39
CA PHE A 15 -0.68 2.73 -7.28
C PHE A 15 -0.28 4.14 -7.72
N ALA A 16 0.76 4.29 -8.54
CA ALA A 16 1.17 5.60 -9.07
C ALA A 16 0.04 6.26 -9.87
N LEU A 17 -0.65 5.52 -10.75
CA LEU A 17 -1.79 6.02 -11.53
C LEU A 17 -2.98 6.38 -10.63
N MET A 18 -3.28 5.56 -9.63
CA MET A 18 -4.36 5.82 -8.68
C MET A 18 -4.11 7.12 -7.89
N PHE A 19 -2.90 7.30 -7.36
CA PHE A 19 -2.51 8.52 -6.68
C PHE A 19 -2.49 9.74 -7.61
N ALA A 20 -1.99 9.57 -8.84
CA ALA A 20 -1.99 10.63 -9.84
C ALA A 20 -3.40 11.13 -10.16
N LEU A 21 -4.34 10.23 -10.38
CA LEU A 21 -5.74 10.59 -10.65
C LEU A 21 -6.40 11.25 -9.44
N ALA A 22 -6.25 10.65 -8.23
CA ALA A 22 -6.86 11.16 -7.02
C ALA A 22 -6.38 12.58 -6.71
N LEU A 23 -5.08 12.78 -6.58
CA LEU A 23 -4.49 14.09 -6.25
C LEU A 23 -4.66 15.10 -7.39
N GLY A 24 -4.56 14.64 -8.65
CA GLY A 24 -4.73 15.52 -9.80
C GLY A 24 -6.12 16.13 -9.88
N ILE A 25 -7.15 15.32 -9.65
CA ILE A 25 -8.54 15.79 -9.63
C ILE A 25 -8.79 16.70 -8.43
N ASP A 26 -8.36 16.30 -7.23
CA ASP A 26 -8.60 17.06 -6.01
C ASP A 26 -7.91 18.43 -6.05
N TYR A 27 -6.65 18.48 -6.44
CA TYR A 27 -5.90 19.74 -6.54
C TYR A 27 -6.46 20.63 -7.64
N ALA A 28 -6.80 20.05 -8.80
CA ALA A 28 -7.41 20.82 -9.88
C ALA A 28 -8.77 21.38 -9.46
N LEU A 29 -9.63 20.58 -8.82
CA LEU A 29 -10.92 21.02 -8.33
C LEU A 29 -10.80 22.18 -7.32
N PHE A 30 -9.83 22.08 -6.40
CA PHE A 30 -9.58 23.11 -5.40
C PHE A 30 -9.15 24.44 -6.02
N ILE A 31 -8.20 24.39 -6.97
CA ILE A 31 -7.72 25.58 -7.70
C ILE A 31 -8.82 26.18 -8.58
N VAL A 32 -9.53 25.35 -9.35
CA VAL A 32 -10.63 25.80 -10.22
C VAL A 32 -11.74 26.45 -9.42
N ASN A 33 -12.16 25.86 -8.30
CA ASN A 33 -13.18 26.45 -7.43
C ASN A 33 -12.74 27.81 -6.87
N ARG A 34 -11.49 27.91 -6.44
CA ARG A 34 -10.96 29.17 -5.92
C ARG A 34 -10.89 30.25 -7.00
N PHE A 35 -10.45 29.87 -8.22
CA PHE A 35 -10.40 30.76 -9.38
C PHE A 35 -11.81 31.26 -9.76
N ARG A 36 -12.81 30.38 -9.84
CA ARG A 36 -14.20 30.75 -10.09
C ARG A 36 -14.74 31.72 -9.05
N GLY A 37 -14.44 31.47 -7.76
CA GLY A 37 -14.82 32.38 -6.68
C GLY A 37 -14.18 33.76 -6.80
N ALA A 38 -12.90 33.85 -7.19
CA ALA A 38 -12.21 35.11 -7.41
C ALA A 38 -12.74 35.86 -8.64
N LEU A 39 -12.94 35.14 -9.75
CA LEU A 39 -13.37 35.73 -11.01
C LEU A 39 -14.82 36.22 -10.97
N PHE A 40 -15.76 35.39 -10.53
CA PHE A 40 -17.19 35.69 -10.58
C PHE A 40 -17.73 36.20 -9.26
N GLY A 41 -17.20 35.77 -8.12
CA GLY A 41 -17.66 36.22 -6.80
C GLY A 41 -17.06 37.56 -6.36
N SER A 42 -15.78 37.80 -6.69
CA SER A 42 -15.09 39.08 -6.35
C SER A 42 -14.96 40.03 -7.56
N HIS A 43 -15.47 39.66 -8.72
CA HIS A 43 -15.44 40.42 -9.96
C HIS A 43 -14.04 40.92 -10.38
N LEU A 44 -13.01 40.10 -10.10
CA LEU A 44 -11.64 40.38 -10.48
C LEU A 44 -11.41 40.12 -11.98
N THR A 45 -10.40 40.77 -12.53
CA THR A 45 -9.93 40.44 -13.86
C THR A 45 -9.36 39.02 -13.86
N THR A 46 -9.27 38.40 -15.04
CA THR A 46 -8.74 37.02 -15.16
C THR A 46 -7.32 36.90 -14.59
N GLU A 47 -6.47 37.90 -14.83
CA GLU A 47 -5.09 37.92 -14.34
C GLU A 47 -5.03 38.03 -12.81
N GLU A 48 -5.79 38.96 -12.23
CA GLU A 48 -5.89 39.11 -10.78
C GLU A 48 -6.48 37.87 -10.12
N ALA A 49 -7.52 37.25 -10.74
CA ALA A 49 -8.14 36.05 -10.24
C ALA A 49 -7.15 34.86 -10.21
N VAL A 50 -6.30 34.71 -11.23
CA VAL A 50 -5.21 33.72 -11.23
C VAL A 50 -4.22 34.03 -10.11
N GLY A 51 -3.79 35.29 -9.96
CA GLY A 51 -2.85 35.71 -8.93
C GLY A 51 -3.35 35.38 -7.51
N VAL A 52 -4.57 35.79 -7.17
CA VAL A 52 -5.20 35.51 -5.87
C VAL A 52 -5.39 34.01 -5.64
N THR A 53 -5.74 33.28 -6.69
CA THR A 53 -5.91 31.83 -6.62
C THR A 53 -4.59 31.14 -6.29
N MET A 54 -3.51 31.52 -6.95
CA MET A 54 -2.19 30.92 -6.72
C MET A 54 -1.61 31.34 -5.38
N ASP A 55 -1.87 32.56 -4.93
CA ASP A 55 -1.43 33.02 -3.61
C ASP A 55 -2.13 32.30 -2.44
N THR A 56 -3.34 31.81 -2.64
CA THR A 56 -4.14 31.11 -1.61
C THR A 56 -4.16 29.58 -1.85
N ALA A 57 -4.93 29.15 -2.86
CA ALA A 57 -5.10 27.72 -3.17
C ALA A 57 -3.81 27.07 -3.67
N GLY A 58 -3.01 27.78 -4.48
CA GLY A 58 -1.71 27.27 -4.95
C GLY A 58 -0.74 26.98 -3.81
N LYS A 59 -0.63 27.87 -2.83
CA LYS A 59 0.17 27.63 -1.62
C LYS A 59 -0.34 26.44 -0.82
N ALA A 60 -1.66 26.33 -0.63
CA ALA A 60 -2.26 25.20 0.10
C ALA A 60 -1.97 23.86 -0.60
N VAL A 61 -2.08 23.80 -1.93
CA VAL A 61 -1.75 22.62 -2.74
C VAL A 61 -0.26 22.27 -2.61
N LEU A 62 0.62 23.26 -2.66
CA LEU A 62 2.06 23.04 -2.51
C LEU A 62 2.40 22.42 -1.15
N PHE A 63 1.87 23.00 -0.06
CA PHE A 63 2.09 22.46 1.30
C PHE A 63 1.48 21.07 1.48
N SER A 64 0.27 20.85 0.96
CA SER A 64 -0.37 19.53 0.99
C SER A 64 0.46 18.48 0.25
N GLY A 65 0.90 18.80 -0.96
CA GLY A 65 1.75 17.91 -1.75
C GLY A 65 3.11 17.63 -1.11
N ALA A 66 3.73 18.64 -0.50
CA ALA A 66 4.95 18.46 0.27
C ALA A 66 4.75 17.50 1.46
N THR A 67 3.63 17.63 2.18
CA THR A 67 3.28 16.72 3.28
C THR A 67 3.10 15.29 2.79
N VAL A 68 2.45 15.10 1.65
CA VAL A 68 2.30 13.77 1.01
C VAL A 68 3.68 13.18 0.66
N LEU A 69 4.57 13.97 0.08
CA LEU A 69 5.93 13.51 -0.26
C LEU A 69 6.74 13.13 0.98
N ILE A 70 6.65 13.89 2.06
CA ILE A 70 7.31 13.58 3.34
C ILE A 70 6.73 12.28 3.91
N SER A 71 5.41 12.12 3.92
CA SER A 71 4.77 10.88 4.40
C SER A 71 5.17 9.65 3.59
N LEU A 72 5.21 9.78 2.26
CA LEU A 72 5.66 8.69 1.37
C LEU A 72 7.13 8.36 1.54
N SER A 73 7.98 9.34 1.90
CA SER A 73 9.40 9.09 2.15
C SER A 73 9.62 8.15 3.35
N ALA A 74 8.69 8.11 4.32
CA ALA A 74 8.75 7.18 5.43
C ALA A 74 8.64 5.71 4.97
N VAL A 75 7.92 5.43 3.88
CA VAL A 75 7.82 4.08 3.30
C VAL A 75 9.17 3.57 2.78
N MET A 76 10.09 4.47 2.42
CA MET A 76 11.44 4.09 1.99
C MET A 76 12.31 3.55 3.12
N LEU A 77 11.92 3.74 4.37
CA LEU A 77 12.60 3.17 5.54
C LEU A 77 12.36 1.65 5.65
N VAL A 78 11.28 1.15 5.05
CA VAL A 78 10.98 -0.29 5.04
C VAL A 78 12.04 -1.03 4.22
N PRO A 79 12.70 -2.06 4.76
CA PRO A 79 13.78 -2.79 4.09
C PRO A 79 13.24 -3.81 3.07
N SER A 80 12.38 -3.36 2.15
CA SER A 80 11.82 -4.18 1.06
C SER A 80 11.95 -3.44 -0.27
N PRO A 81 12.61 -4.05 -1.28
CA PRO A 81 12.76 -3.44 -2.60
C PRO A 81 11.41 -3.14 -3.28
N ALA A 82 10.38 -3.97 -3.03
CA ALA A 82 9.05 -3.79 -3.58
C ALA A 82 8.39 -2.50 -3.06
N PHE A 83 8.41 -2.27 -1.74
CA PHE A 83 7.86 -1.06 -1.13
C PHE A 83 8.61 0.20 -1.55
N ARG A 84 9.94 0.13 -1.64
CA ARG A 84 10.76 1.26 -2.09
C ARG A 84 10.48 1.63 -3.55
N SER A 85 10.37 0.66 -4.44
CA SER A 85 10.05 0.92 -5.85
C SER A 85 8.64 1.51 -6.01
N MET A 86 7.67 1.01 -5.24
CA MET A 86 6.31 1.53 -5.20
C MET A 86 6.28 2.97 -4.68
N ALA A 87 6.95 3.26 -3.56
CA ALA A 87 7.02 4.61 -3.00
C ALA A 87 7.65 5.60 -3.97
N LEU A 88 8.75 5.24 -4.63
CA LEU A 88 9.40 6.08 -5.64
C LEU A 88 8.47 6.38 -6.82
N GLY A 89 7.74 5.39 -7.33
CA GLY A 89 6.78 5.57 -8.40
C GLY A 89 5.67 6.54 -8.03
N ILE A 90 5.10 6.41 -6.82
CA ILE A 90 4.07 7.31 -6.31
C ILE A 90 4.64 8.71 -6.09
N MET A 91 5.80 8.85 -5.43
CA MET A 91 6.43 10.15 -5.18
C MET A 91 6.70 10.91 -6.47
N LEU A 92 7.23 10.23 -7.50
CA LEU A 92 7.46 10.83 -8.82
C LEU A 92 6.15 11.32 -9.43
N SER A 93 5.09 10.51 -9.38
CA SER A 93 3.75 10.90 -9.86
C SER A 93 3.21 12.13 -9.14
N VAL A 94 3.37 12.20 -7.80
CA VAL A 94 2.95 13.36 -7.00
C VAL A 94 3.72 14.62 -7.41
N VAL A 95 5.03 14.53 -7.64
CA VAL A 95 5.86 15.66 -8.09
C VAL A 95 5.38 16.17 -9.46
N PHE A 96 5.14 15.27 -10.43
CA PHE A 96 4.62 15.66 -11.74
C PHE A 96 3.23 16.28 -11.67
N ILE A 97 2.32 15.74 -10.84
CA ILE A 97 0.99 16.31 -10.63
C ILE A 97 1.07 17.69 -10.00
N LEU A 98 1.91 17.88 -8.98
CA LEU A 98 2.13 19.20 -8.37
C LEU A 98 2.67 20.19 -9.40
N ALA A 99 3.68 19.81 -10.17
CA ALA A 99 4.23 20.66 -11.21
C ALA A 99 3.17 21.05 -12.24
N ALA A 100 2.38 20.09 -12.74
CA ALA A 100 1.30 20.35 -13.69
C ALA A 100 0.22 21.25 -13.09
N THR A 101 -0.18 21.00 -11.84
CA THR A 101 -1.24 21.76 -11.16
C THR A 101 -0.80 23.18 -10.86
N LEU A 102 0.47 23.41 -10.53
CA LEU A 102 0.97 24.74 -10.17
C LEU A 102 1.46 25.56 -11.39
N THR A 103 1.66 24.95 -12.55
CA THR A 103 2.13 25.63 -13.75
C THR A 103 1.13 25.57 -14.90
N LEU A 104 0.78 24.38 -15.37
CA LEU A 104 -0.10 24.20 -16.51
C LEU A 104 -1.52 24.66 -16.22
N LEU A 105 -2.06 24.29 -15.06
CA LEU A 105 -3.45 24.61 -14.70
C LEU A 105 -3.69 26.12 -14.63
N PRO A 106 -2.90 26.96 -13.91
CA PRO A 106 -3.11 28.42 -13.90
C PRO A 106 -2.92 29.05 -15.29
N ALA A 107 -2.02 28.53 -16.13
CA ALA A 107 -1.88 29.01 -17.51
C ALA A 107 -3.15 28.72 -18.34
N VAL A 108 -3.73 27.53 -18.18
CA VAL A 108 -5.00 27.16 -18.82
C VAL A 108 -6.15 28.02 -18.31
N LEU A 109 -6.24 28.26 -16.99
CA LEU A 109 -7.27 29.11 -16.38
C LEU A 109 -7.15 30.56 -16.87
N GLY A 110 -5.93 31.10 -16.95
CA GLY A 110 -5.67 32.43 -17.49
C GLY A 110 -6.11 32.58 -18.95
N LYS A 111 -5.93 31.52 -19.75
CA LYS A 111 -6.37 31.53 -21.16
C LYS A 111 -7.88 31.34 -21.32
N LEU A 112 -8.51 30.50 -20.49
CA LEU A 112 -9.96 30.26 -20.53
C LEU A 112 -10.76 31.45 -19.98
N GLY A 113 -10.29 32.08 -18.92
CA GLY A 113 -10.96 33.20 -18.27
C GLY A 113 -12.46 32.92 -18.00
N PRO A 114 -13.35 33.84 -18.40
CA PRO A 114 -14.79 33.68 -18.20
C PRO A 114 -15.40 32.49 -18.95
N SER A 115 -14.69 31.95 -19.94
CA SER A 115 -15.18 30.79 -20.72
C SER A 115 -15.18 29.48 -19.91
N ILE A 116 -14.59 29.46 -18.72
CA ILE A 116 -14.58 28.29 -17.83
C ILE A 116 -16.01 27.87 -17.41
N ASP A 117 -16.95 28.80 -17.40
CA ASP A 117 -18.35 28.53 -17.05
C ASP A 117 -19.23 28.18 -18.28
N ARG A 118 -18.65 28.13 -19.50
CA ARG A 118 -19.40 27.66 -20.66
C ARG A 118 -19.71 26.17 -20.50
N GLY A 119 -20.97 25.84 -20.36
CA GLY A 119 -21.42 24.47 -20.11
C GLY A 119 -21.60 24.11 -18.63
N ALA A 120 -21.52 25.10 -17.74
CA ALA A 120 -21.92 24.88 -16.34
C ALA A 120 -23.40 24.47 -16.27
N LEU A 121 -23.66 23.48 -15.42
CA LEU A 121 -25.04 23.03 -15.19
C LEU A 121 -25.87 24.14 -14.56
N PRO A 122 -27.19 24.24 -14.84
CA PRO A 122 -28.04 25.35 -14.38
C PRO A 122 -28.01 25.60 -12.87
N TRP A 123 -27.71 24.56 -12.08
CA TRP A 123 -27.59 24.63 -10.63
C TRP A 123 -26.17 24.92 -10.12
N ALA A 124 -25.16 24.98 -11.01
CA ALA A 124 -23.76 25.17 -10.68
C ALA A 124 -23.24 26.58 -11.04
N HIS A 125 -24.12 27.60 -11.00
CA HIS A 125 -23.73 28.97 -11.32
C HIS A 125 -22.70 29.49 -10.31
N ALA A 126 -21.64 30.11 -10.79
CA ALA A 126 -20.64 30.80 -10.01
C ALA A 126 -21.21 32.15 -9.54
N GLY A 127 -21.87 32.15 -8.45
CA GLY A 127 -22.41 33.26 -7.72
C GLY A 127 -22.62 32.80 -6.28
N GLU A 128 -22.97 33.59 -5.33
CA GLU A 128 -23.11 33.32 -3.91
C GLU A 128 -23.41 31.84 -3.52
N HIS A 129 -22.35 31.03 -3.37
CA HIS A 129 -22.49 29.64 -2.96
C HIS A 129 -22.60 29.57 -1.43
N ARG A 130 -23.61 30.20 -0.86
CA ARG A 130 -24.03 29.94 0.52
C ARG A 130 -25.06 28.83 0.48
N SER A 131 -24.64 27.58 0.55
CA SER A 131 -25.56 26.48 0.82
C SER A 131 -26.15 26.69 2.22
N PRO A 132 -27.48 26.92 2.34
CA PRO A 132 -28.10 27.15 3.64
C PRO A 132 -27.98 25.92 4.56
N LEU A 133 -27.85 24.74 3.99
CA LEU A 133 -27.62 23.52 4.75
C LEU A 133 -26.24 23.51 5.40
N PHE A 134 -25.18 23.78 4.63
CA PHE A 134 -23.82 23.85 5.18
C PHE A 134 -23.63 25.01 6.16
N ALA A 135 -24.28 26.14 5.92
CA ALA A 135 -24.24 27.26 6.85
C ALA A 135 -24.90 26.92 8.20
N ARG A 136 -26.07 26.27 8.19
CA ARG A 136 -26.74 25.78 9.41
C ARG A 136 -25.91 24.71 10.13
N TRP A 137 -25.29 23.82 9.37
CA TRP A 137 -24.46 22.78 9.95
C TRP A 137 -23.19 23.35 10.59
N ALA A 138 -22.54 24.31 9.92
CA ALA A 138 -21.41 25.05 10.49
C ALA A 138 -21.79 25.81 11.76
N GLU A 139 -22.96 26.47 11.79
CA GLU A 139 -23.47 27.13 12.98
C GLU A 139 -23.74 26.16 14.14
N LEU A 140 -24.30 24.97 13.85
CA LEU A 140 -24.54 23.94 14.84
C LEU A 140 -23.22 23.42 15.44
N LEU A 141 -22.21 23.17 14.59
CA LEU A 141 -20.85 22.80 15.02
C LEU A 141 -20.23 23.89 15.89
N TRP A 142 -20.40 25.16 15.50
CA TRP A 142 -19.87 26.29 16.26
C TRP A 142 -20.54 26.45 17.63
N ARG A 143 -21.83 26.17 17.74
CA ARG A 143 -22.56 26.24 19.02
C ARG A 143 -22.18 25.11 19.99
N HIS A 144 -21.78 23.95 19.50
CA HIS A 144 -21.48 22.78 20.33
C HIS A 144 -20.15 22.11 19.96
N PRO A 145 -19.02 22.86 19.94
CA PRO A 145 -17.75 22.33 19.42
C PRO A 145 -17.22 21.15 20.23
N VAL A 146 -17.36 21.20 21.56
CA VAL A 146 -16.89 20.13 22.45
C VAL A 146 -17.69 18.86 22.26
N THR A 147 -19.01 18.94 22.10
CA THR A 147 -19.88 17.77 21.92
C THR A 147 -19.56 17.07 20.60
N PHE A 148 -19.49 17.83 19.50
CA PHE A 148 -19.14 17.27 18.19
C PHE A 148 -17.70 16.75 18.15
N GLY A 149 -16.75 17.47 18.75
CA GLY A 149 -15.36 17.02 18.86
C GLY A 149 -15.21 15.73 19.67
N ALA A 150 -15.87 15.66 20.84
CA ALA A 150 -15.86 14.47 21.68
C ALA A 150 -16.51 13.27 20.99
N THR A 151 -17.65 13.48 20.30
CA THR A 151 -18.34 12.43 19.54
C THR A 151 -17.49 11.92 18.39
N ALA A 152 -16.87 12.83 17.61
CA ALA A 152 -15.98 12.46 16.53
C ALA A 152 -14.75 11.70 17.04
N LEU A 153 -14.15 12.15 18.14
CA LEU A 153 -13.01 11.48 18.77
C LEU A 153 -13.40 10.08 19.27
N ALA A 154 -14.55 9.97 19.96
CA ALA A 154 -15.05 8.68 20.44
C ALA A 154 -15.32 7.70 19.30
N LEU A 155 -15.90 8.19 18.18
CA LEU A 155 -16.13 7.39 16.99
C LEU A 155 -14.80 6.94 16.36
N LEU A 156 -13.82 7.83 16.23
CA LEU A 156 -12.49 7.49 15.69
C LEU A 156 -11.78 6.46 16.57
N LEU A 157 -11.83 6.63 17.90
CA LEU A 157 -11.24 5.66 18.83
C LEU A 157 -11.95 4.29 18.73
N ALA A 158 -13.27 4.28 18.64
CA ALA A 158 -14.04 3.04 18.47
C ALA A 158 -13.71 2.33 17.16
N LEU A 159 -13.57 3.07 16.06
CA LEU A 159 -13.16 2.55 14.75
C LEU A 159 -11.70 2.08 14.74
N SER A 160 -10.86 2.62 15.62
CA SER A 160 -9.46 2.21 15.78
C SER A 160 -9.26 0.97 16.63
N LEU A 161 -10.26 0.55 17.44
CA LEU A 161 -10.16 -0.64 18.30
C LEU A 161 -9.72 -1.91 17.58
N PRO A 162 -10.20 -2.23 16.35
CA PRO A 162 -9.75 -3.40 15.63
C PRO A 162 -8.25 -3.42 15.31
N ILE A 163 -7.58 -2.25 15.31
CA ILE A 163 -6.14 -2.13 15.01
C ILE A 163 -5.31 -2.90 16.06
N ILE A 164 -5.76 -2.95 17.31
CA ILE A 164 -5.06 -3.62 18.41
C ILE A 164 -4.91 -5.14 18.15
N GLY A 165 -5.85 -5.73 17.41
CA GLY A 165 -5.84 -7.15 17.04
C GLY A 165 -5.37 -7.44 15.61
N MET A 166 -5.02 -6.41 14.83
CA MET A 166 -4.56 -6.60 13.46
C MET A 166 -3.18 -7.25 13.42
N ARG A 167 -3.07 -8.30 12.60
CA ARG A 167 -1.79 -8.89 12.24
C ARG A 167 -1.43 -8.43 10.84
N THR A 168 -0.23 -7.86 10.70
CA THR A 168 0.33 -7.53 9.40
C THR A 168 0.91 -8.79 8.79
N GLY A 169 0.49 -9.15 7.58
CA GLY A 169 0.98 -10.32 6.84
C GLY A 169 0.56 -10.26 5.39
N MET A 170 1.14 -11.14 4.58
CA MET A 170 0.70 -11.27 3.19
C MET A 170 -0.71 -11.85 3.14
N PRO A 171 -1.58 -11.33 2.26
CA PRO A 171 -2.94 -11.85 2.13
C PRO A 171 -2.91 -13.33 1.78
N SER A 172 -3.57 -14.16 2.59
CA SER A 172 -3.77 -15.56 2.26
C SER A 172 -4.60 -15.68 0.97
N ILE A 173 -4.40 -16.75 0.21
CA ILE A 173 -5.25 -17.07 -0.96
C ILE A 173 -6.75 -17.13 -0.59
N LYS A 174 -7.05 -17.25 0.69
CA LYS A 174 -8.43 -17.25 1.22
C LYS A 174 -9.18 -15.93 1.03
N VAL A 175 -8.51 -14.83 0.67
CA VAL A 175 -9.17 -13.57 0.29
C VAL A 175 -9.77 -13.60 -1.12
N ILE A 176 -9.33 -14.55 -1.96
CA ILE A 176 -9.88 -14.76 -3.30
C ILE A 176 -11.21 -15.53 -3.20
N PRO A 177 -12.22 -15.19 -4.02
CA PRO A 177 -13.50 -15.91 -4.03
C PRO A 177 -13.32 -17.42 -4.17
N ALA A 178 -14.11 -18.19 -3.42
CA ALA A 178 -14.04 -19.67 -3.42
C ALA A 178 -14.29 -20.30 -4.80
N SER A 179 -14.96 -19.59 -5.70
CA SER A 179 -15.20 -20.03 -7.08
C SER A 179 -14.02 -19.80 -8.03
N SER A 180 -12.97 -19.09 -7.60
CA SER A 180 -11.77 -18.86 -8.40
C SER A 180 -11.00 -20.16 -8.59
N GLY A 181 -10.51 -20.45 -9.80
CA GLY A 181 -9.72 -21.64 -10.09
C GLY A 181 -8.47 -21.78 -9.21
N ALA A 182 -7.81 -20.66 -8.89
CA ALA A 182 -6.65 -20.65 -7.98
C ALA A 182 -7.05 -21.10 -6.56
N ARG A 183 -8.21 -20.65 -6.07
CA ARG A 183 -8.71 -21.07 -4.76
C ARG A 183 -9.15 -22.52 -4.74
N VAL A 184 -9.86 -22.99 -5.77
CA VAL A 184 -10.26 -24.37 -5.91
C VAL A 184 -9.03 -25.30 -5.94
N GLY A 185 -7.99 -24.93 -6.72
CA GLY A 185 -6.73 -25.68 -6.76
C GLY A 185 -6.03 -25.74 -5.40
N TYR A 186 -5.96 -24.61 -4.70
CA TYR A 186 -5.40 -24.56 -3.34
C TYR A 186 -6.16 -25.48 -2.37
N ASP A 187 -7.49 -25.42 -2.38
CA ASP A 187 -8.33 -26.24 -1.50
C ASP A 187 -8.20 -27.73 -1.84
N GLN A 188 -8.06 -28.11 -3.11
CA GLN A 188 -7.79 -29.48 -3.53
C GLN A 188 -6.42 -29.99 -3.08
N VAL A 189 -5.37 -29.17 -3.24
CA VAL A 189 -4.01 -29.52 -2.76
C VAL A 189 -4.02 -29.71 -1.24
N THR A 190 -4.68 -28.79 -0.52
CA THR A 190 -4.81 -28.88 0.93
C THR A 190 -5.56 -30.15 1.36
N ALA A 191 -6.63 -30.51 0.67
CA ALA A 191 -7.42 -31.69 0.99
C ALA A 191 -6.69 -33.01 0.67
N ALA A 192 -5.89 -33.02 -0.39
CA ALA A 192 -5.19 -34.24 -0.85
C ALA A 192 -3.83 -34.46 -0.15
N PHE A 193 -3.09 -33.39 0.13
CA PHE A 193 -1.70 -33.45 0.58
C PHE A 193 -1.46 -32.82 1.96
N GLY A 194 -2.51 -32.33 2.62
CA GLY A 194 -2.41 -31.71 3.93
C GLY A 194 -2.33 -30.17 3.88
N VAL A 195 -2.61 -29.55 5.04
CA VAL A 195 -2.77 -28.10 5.20
C VAL A 195 -1.49 -27.32 4.85
N GLY A 196 -0.33 -27.92 5.09
CA GLY A 196 0.96 -27.29 4.83
C GLY A 196 1.45 -27.42 3.38
N ALA A 197 0.86 -28.34 2.61
CA ALA A 197 1.35 -28.64 1.25
C ALA A 197 1.42 -27.43 0.30
N PRO A 198 0.49 -26.47 0.32
CA PRO A 198 0.62 -25.26 -0.49
C PRO A 198 1.77 -24.33 -0.08
N GLY A 199 2.36 -24.54 1.09
CA GLY A 199 3.43 -23.72 1.66
C GLY A 199 4.72 -24.48 1.90
N THR A 200 5.08 -25.42 1.04
CA THR A 200 6.31 -26.22 1.13
C THR A 200 7.54 -25.35 1.35
N LEU A 201 8.33 -25.71 2.37
CA LEU A 201 9.60 -25.07 2.69
C LEU A 201 10.70 -25.62 1.80
N GLN A 202 11.57 -24.77 1.30
CA GLN A 202 12.73 -25.12 0.49
C GLN A 202 13.99 -24.97 1.34
N ILE A 203 14.66 -26.08 1.60
CA ILE A 203 15.89 -26.11 2.39
C ILE A 203 17.04 -26.44 1.46
N VAL A 204 17.97 -25.51 1.31
CA VAL A 204 19.08 -25.65 0.35
C VAL A 204 20.41 -25.48 1.05
N GLY A 205 21.40 -26.28 0.66
CA GLY A 205 22.74 -26.21 1.17
C GLY A 205 23.67 -27.33 0.66
N PRO A 206 24.86 -27.52 1.29
CA PRO A 206 25.82 -28.50 0.88
C PRO A 206 25.24 -29.91 0.96
N ALA A 207 25.51 -30.76 -0.06
CA ALA A 207 25.03 -32.14 -0.11
C ALA A 207 25.58 -32.99 1.03
N SER A 208 26.73 -32.64 1.59
CA SER A 208 27.33 -33.33 2.76
C SER A 208 26.44 -33.29 4.00
N GLU A 209 25.59 -32.26 4.13
CA GLU A 209 24.73 -32.04 5.30
C GLU A 209 23.31 -32.65 5.13
N LEU A 210 23.05 -33.36 4.01
CA LEU A 210 21.73 -33.94 3.71
C LEU A 210 21.26 -34.87 4.83
N SER A 211 22.08 -35.85 5.23
CA SER A 211 21.67 -36.85 6.23
C SER A 211 21.40 -36.27 7.62
N ALA A 212 22.09 -35.18 7.97
CA ALA A 212 21.84 -34.42 9.22
C ALA A 212 20.53 -33.67 9.11
N THR A 213 20.30 -33.02 7.97
CA THR A 213 19.08 -32.23 7.69
C THR A 213 17.84 -33.13 7.68
N GLU A 214 17.87 -34.28 7.00
CA GLU A 214 16.74 -35.22 6.95
C GLU A 214 16.36 -35.72 8.35
N ARG A 215 17.36 -36.11 9.17
CA ARG A 215 17.10 -36.54 10.57
C ARG A 215 16.46 -35.45 11.40
N LEU A 216 16.90 -34.19 11.23
CA LEU A 216 16.34 -33.06 11.93
C LEU A 216 14.89 -32.77 11.50
N LEU A 217 14.61 -32.83 10.21
CA LEU A 217 13.26 -32.61 9.67
C LEU A 217 12.29 -33.71 10.13
N HIS A 218 12.69 -34.96 10.10
CA HIS A 218 11.89 -36.11 10.59
C HIS A 218 11.55 -36.02 12.08
N ASN A 219 12.44 -35.44 12.88
CA ASN A 219 12.24 -35.28 14.33
C ASN A 219 11.55 -33.94 14.70
N ASN A 220 11.28 -33.08 13.73
CA ASN A 220 10.65 -31.79 14.00
C ASN A 220 9.12 -31.89 13.94
N PRO A 221 8.40 -31.63 15.03
CA PRO A 221 6.93 -31.76 15.07
C PRO A 221 6.20 -30.76 14.17
N GLY A 222 6.86 -29.71 13.69
CA GLY A 222 6.30 -28.73 12.77
C GLY A 222 6.41 -29.13 11.30
N ILE A 223 7.03 -30.32 10.98
CA ILE A 223 7.18 -30.84 9.63
C ILE A 223 6.35 -32.12 9.50
N ALA A 224 5.40 -32.12 8.57
CA ALA A 224 4.55 -33.28 8.26
C ALA A 224 5.27 -34.34 7.43
N ALA A 225 6.04 -33.91 6.41
CA ALA A 225 6.73 -34.80 5.51
C ALA A 225 7.86 -34.08 4.75
N ILE A 226 8.81 -34.88 4.25
CA ILE A 226 9.75 -34.47 3.20
C ILE A 226 9.14 -34.89 1.87
N SER A 227 8.89 -33.95 0.97
CA SER A 227 8.21 -34.20 -0.30
C SER A 227 9.18 -34.54 -1.42
N SER A 228 10.36 -33.92 -1.46
CA SER A 228 11.37 -34.18 -2.46
C SER A 228 12.77 -33.86 -1.96
N VAL A 229 13.76 -34.56 -2.54
CA VAL A 229 15.19 -34.28 -2.38
C VAL A 229 15.81 -34.25 -3.77
N THR A 230 16.37 -33.10 -4.14
CA THR A 230 16.96 -32.89 -5.48
C THR A 230 18.39 -32.41 -5.33
N HIS A 231 19.30 -33.00 -6.11
CA HIS A 231 20.70 -32.57 -6.17
C HIS A 231 20.90 -31.61 -7.35
N ASP A 232 21.83 -30.66 -7.20
CA ASP A 232 22.29 -29.85 -8.31
C ASP A 232 23.03 -30.69 -9.36
N THR A 233 23.25 -30.12 -10.55
CA THR A 233 23.95 -30.83 -11.66
C THR A 233 25.39 -31.22 -11.34
N ALA A 234 26.03 -30.56 -10.38
CA ALA A 234 27.40 -30.82 -9.92
C ALA A 234 27.43 -31.78 -8.71
N GLY A 235 26.29 -32.09 -8.10
CA GLY A 235 26.19 -32.92 -6.89
C GLY A 235 26.73 -32.27 -5.63
N SER A 236 27.01 -30.96 -5.67
CA SER A 236 27.60 -30.21 -4.55
C SER A 236 26.57 -29.64 -3.58
N HIS A 237 25.37 -29.36 -4.07
CA HIS A 237 24.27 -28.82 -3.30
C HIS A 237 23.02 -29.71 -3.38
N VAL A 238 22.20 -29.60 -2.36
CA VAL A 238 20.94 -30.33 -2.29
C VAL A 238 19.81 -29.34 -1.99
N LEU A 239 18.66 -29.58 -2.60
CA LEU A 239 17.39 -28.96 -2.28
C LEU A 239 16.47 -29.98 -1.66
N VAL A 240 16.05 -29.77 -0.42
CA VAL A 240 15.09 -30.60 0.30
C VAL A 240 13.78 -29.80 0.41
N GLU A 241 12.70 -30.37 -0.08
CA GLU A 241 11.37 -29.79 0.06
C GLU A 241 10.64 -30.45 1.23
N ALA A 242 10.29 -29.64 2.24
CA ALA A 242 9.61 -30.11 3.44
C ALA A 242 8.22 -29.46 3.55
N VAL A 243 7.22 -30.29 3.81
CA VAL A 243 5.82 -29.87 4.02
C VAL A 243 5.63 -29.55 5.48
N PRO A 244 5.26 -28.32 5.86
CA PRO A 244 4.92 -27.99 7.24
C PRO A 244 3.63 -28.69 7.70
N GLU A 245 3.47 -28.89 9.00
CA GLU A 245 2.24 -29.42 9.59
C GLU A 245 1.09 -28.40 9.55
N SER A 246 1.40 -27.11 9.53
CA SER A 246 0.43 -25.99 9.52
C SER A 246 0.44 -25.23 8.20
N GLY A 247 -0.61 -24.45 7.97
CA GLY A 247 -0.78 -23.68 6.73
C GLY A 247 0.28 -22.59 6.54
N PRO A 248 0.53 -22.16 5.28
CA PRO A 248 1.62 -21.22 4.95
C PRO A 248 1.50 -19.84 5.62
N SER A 249 0.30 -19.45 6.05
CA SER A 249 0.04 -18.16 6.72
C SER A 249 -0.18 -18.31 8.24
N ASP A 250 0.01 -19.51 8.79
CA ASP A 250 -0.19 -19.76 10.21
C ASP A 250 1.07 -19.39 11.00
N SER A 251 0.86 -18.82 12.19
CA SER A 251 1.98 -18.43 13.08
C SER A 251 2.83 -19.63 13.50
N ALA A 252 2.26 -20.82 13.54
CA ALA A 252 2.97 -22.07 13.83
C ALA A 252 4.02 -22.38 12.75
N THR A 253 3.71 -22.13 11.47
CA THR A 253 4.69 -22.28 10.36
C THR A 253 5.84 -21.29 10.54
N GLY A 254 5.58 -20.04 10.92
CA GLY A 254 6.63 -19.07 11.24
C GLY A 254 7.54 -19.53 12.37
N SER A 255 6.98 -20.08 13.45
CA SER A 255 7.75 -20.66 14.57
C SER A 255 8.60 -21.86 14.12
N THR A 256 8.07 -22.70 13.24
CA THR A 256 8.81 -23.84 12.65
C THR A 256 9.99 -23.35 11.81
N ILE A 257 9.81 -22.30 11.00
CA ILE A 257 10.89 -21.70 10.18
C ILE A 257 12.03 -21.19 11.07
N GLU A 258 11.72 -20.47 12.15
CA GLU A 258 12.72 -19.96 13.09
C GLU A 258 13.45 -21.10 13.81
N ALA A 259 12.72 -22.12 14.26
CA ALA A 259 13.31 -23.30 14.89
C ALA A 259 14.25 -24.04 13.94
N LEU A 260 13.86 -24.21 12.68
CA LEU A 260 14.70 -24.84 11.66
C LEU A 260 15.96 -24.02 11.39
N ARG A 261 15.87 -22.71 11.24
CA ARG A 261 17.02 -21.83 11.00
C ARG A 261 18.05 -21.89 12.13
N THR A 262 17.59 -22.14 13.36
CA THR A 262 18.47 -22.27 14.53
C THR A 262 19.10 -23.66 14.63
N ALA A 263 18.39 -24.71 14.22
CA ALA A 263 18.78 -26.09 14.44
C ALA A 263 19.52 -26.73 13.25
N LEU A 264 19.34 -26.20 12.04
CA LEU A 264 19.96 -26.74 10.84
C LEU A 264 21.50 -26.61 10.85
N PRO A 265 22.22 -27.53 10.22
CA PRO A 265 23.65 -27.45 10.06
C PRO A 265 24.12 -26.16 9.38
N PRO A 266 25.35 -25.70 9.66
CA PRO A 266 25.93 -24.53 9.01
C PRO A 266 25.93 -24.65 7.49
N GLY A 267 25.49 -23.57 6.80
CA GLY A 267 25.39 -23.53 5.34
C GLY A 267 24.06 -24.03 4.76
N MET A 268 23.18 -24.62 5.58
CA MET A 268 21.80 -24.89 5.18
C MET A 268 20.92 -23.66 5.36
N LEU A 269 20.14 -23.32 4.34
CA LEU A 269 19.25 -22.14 4.31
C LEU A 269 17.79 -22.57 4.16
N VAL A 270 16.89 -21.88 4.84
CA VAL A 270 15.44 -22.13 4.74
C VAL A 270 14.80 -20.99 3.94
N GLY A 271 14.21 -21.34 2.81
CA GLY A 271 13.49 -20.48 1.89
C GLY A 271 12.12 -21.06 1.51
N GLY A 272 11.60 -20.60 0.39
CA GLY A 272 10.26 -20.94 -0.10
C GLY A 272 9.24 -19.86 0.25
N ALA A 273 8.06 -19.90 -0.38
CA ALA A 273 7.04 -18.85 -0.28
C ALA A 273 6.57 -18.58 1.16
N ALA A 274 6.46 -19.62 1.99
CA ALA A 274 6.07 -19.45 3.39
C ALA A 274 7.16 -18.74 4.21
N ALA A 275 8.45 -19.06 3.96
CA ALA A 275 9.57 -18.40 4.61
C ALA A 275 9.71 -16.94 4.17
N GLU A 276 9.54 -16.66 2.87
CA GLU A 276 9.54 -15.29 2.34
C GLU A 276 8.43 -14.43 2.97
N ASN A 277 7.23 -14.97 3.09
CA ASN A 277 6.11 -14.29 3.75
C ASN A 277 6.41 -14.01 5.23
N HIS A 278 6.97 -15.00 5.93
CA HIS A 278 7.38 -14.83 7.34
C HIS A 278 8.45 -13.75 7.51
N ASP A 279 9.47 -13.74 6.66
CA ASP A 279 10.54 -12.74 6.70
C ASP A 279 10.01 -11.33 6.41
N LEU A 280 9.08 -11.20 5.46
CA LEU A 280 8.44 -9.93 5.14
C LEU A 280 7.57 -9.45 6.31
N GLU A 281 6.78 -10.33 6.92
CA GLU A 281 5.96 -10.01 8.09
C GLU A 281 6.82 -9.51 9.26
N ARG A 282 7.94 -10.19 9.52
CA ARG A 282 8.91 -9.81 10.52
C ARG A 282 9.57 -8.46 10.22
N ALA A 283 9.98 -8.23 8.96
CA ALA A 283 10.54 -6.96 8.55
C ALA A 283 9.55 -5.81 8.71
N LEU A 284 8.26 -6.04 8.40
CA LEU A 284 7.21 -5.06 8.59
C LEU A 284 6.96 -4.78 10.07
N SER A 285 6.84 -5.82 10.90
CA SER A 285 6.57 -5.67 12.33
C SER A 285 7.69 -4.96 13.08
N THR A 286 8.95 -5.16 12.69
CA THR A 286 10.11 -4.51 13.29
C THR A 286 10.35 -3.08 12.79
N SER A 287 9.88 -2.76 11.57
CA SER A 287 10.09 -1.46 10.93
C SER A 287 8.91 -0.51 11.07
N THR A 288 7.75 -1.00 11.52
CA THR A 288 6.57 -0.16 11.75
C THR A 288 6.52 0.18 13.24
N PRO A 289 6.81 1.42 13.64
CA PRO A 289 6.57 1.83 15.03
C PRO A 289 5.06 1.81 15.28
N ILE A 290 4.63 1.04 16.25
CA ILE A 290 3.26 0.99 16.77
C ILE A 290 3.03 2.22 17.65
#